data_991296536dc15d2e4474b258fadf5c2c
#
_entry.id   991296536dc15d2e4474b258fadf5c2c
#
_cell.length_a   1.000
_cell.length_b   1.000
_cell.length_c   1.000
_cell.angle_alpha   90.00
_cell.angle_beta   90.00
_cell.angle_gamma   90.00
#
_symmetry.space_group_name_H-M   'P 1'
#
loop_
_entity.id
_entity.type
_entity.pdbx_description
1 polymer ?
#
loop_
_entity_poly.entity_id
_entity_poly.type
_entity_poly.pdbx_seq_one_letter_code
_entity_poly.pdbx_strand_id
1 'polypeptide(L)'
;MVIPTLAADARLRESIESLRRQTRRDFEVIVVDNSGTGLVRRDEESAAGIRVIENERNLGFGGAVNQGIRASSAPYVATLNDDAVASPGWLDALIGAIGRRPDAGMCASQVRLFGEDRLDSAGMLVCGDGSSKQRGHLHAPEDFPVEEEVLFPSGSAALYRRTMLDDIGLFDDDFFLYCEDSDLGLRARWAGWKCLYVPEARVDHHYSHSAGGASPLKAYYVERNRLFVLVKNFPVRRLLAAPLVTLARYLWHAWFLLQGRGTAARFRAQGHAGMHMLWLVVRAHAEALRHWRRLWRQRCEIRARARITERVFSRLLDAHSIGVRRVAEL
;
A
#
# COMPACT_ATOMS: atom_id res chain seq x y z
N MET A 1 -7.94 -14.98 -1.79
CA MET A 1 -7.31 -14.14 -0.77
C MET A 1 -5.83 -14.41 -0.76
N VAL A 2 -4.98 -13.37 -0.68
CA VAL A 2 -3.52 -13.52 -0.66
C VAL A 2 -2.98 -12.84 0.58
N ILE A 3 -2.22 -13.60 1.39
CA ILE A 3 -1.52 -13.13 2.59
C ILE A 3 -0.02 -13.37 2.39
N PRO A 4 0.78 -12.35 2.09
CA PRO A 4 2.23 -12.47 2.14
C PRO A 4 2.71 -12.41 3.59
N THR A 5 3.65 -13.27 3.98
CA THR A 5 4.19 -13.28 5.34
C THR A 5 5.70 -13.55 5.37
N LEU A 6 6.37 -13.06 6.40
CA LEU A 6 7.76 -13.37 6.74
C LEU A 6 7.86 -14.21 8.02
N ALA A 7 6.76 -14.48 8.69
CA ALA A 7 6.70 -15.20 9.97
C ALA A 7 5.52 -16.18 9.99
N ALA A 8 5.64 -17.20 10.86
CA ALA A 8 4.54 -18.07 11.24
C ALA A 8 4.30 -17.88 12.75
N ASP A 9 3.75 -16.77 13.12
CA ASP A 9 3.52 -16.36 14.51
C ASP A 9 2.03 -16.29 14.86
N ALA A 10 1.72 -15.87 16.07
CA ALA A 10 0.35 -15.75 16.57
C ALA A 10 -0.50 -14.80 15.72
N ARG A 11 0.08 -13.78 15.06
CA ARG A 11 -0.65 -12.82 14.25
C ARG A 11 -1.10 -13.40 12.93
N LEU A 12 -0.23 -14.14 12.25
CA LEU A 12 -0.62 -14.89 11.06
C LEU A 12 -1.78 -15.84 11.38
N ARG A 13 -1.72 -16.55 12.53
CA ARG A 13 -2.82 -17.42 12.96
C ARG A 13 -4.10 -16.64 13.20
N GLU A 14 -4.04 -15.50 13.88
CA GLU A 14 -5.19 -14.62 14.12
C GLU A 14 -5.78 -14.09 12.80
N SER A 15 -4.93 -13.68 11.86
CA SER A 15 -5.33 -13.27 10.51
C SER A 15 -6.08 -14.41 9.79
N ILE A 16 -5.49 -15.60 9.72
CA ILE A 16 -6.11 -16.78 9.07
C ILE A 16 -7.43 -17.15 9.76
N GLU A 17 -7.47 -17.14 11.09
CA GLU A 17 -8.69 -17.47 11.85
C GLU A 17 -9.80 -16.43 11.59
N SER A 18 -9.47 -15.16 11.39
CA SER A 18 -10.43 -14.14 11.00
C SER A 18 -11.08 -14.43 9.64
N LEU A 19 -10.32 -15.05 8.72
CA LEU A 19 -10.82 -15.47 7.42
C LEU A 19 -11.71 -16.72 7.52
N ARG A 20 -11.41 -17.64 8.44
CA ARG A 20 -12.28 -18.80 8.73
C ARG A 20 -13.66 -18.37 9.26
N ARG A 21 -13.75 -17.20 9.89
CA ARG A 21 -15.00 -16.60 10.42
C ARG A 21 -15.77 -15.75 9.42
N GLN A 22 -15.29 -15.59 8.15
CA GLN A 22 -16.02 -14.82 7.16
C GLN A 22 -17.41 -15.42 6.89
N THR A 23 -18.42 -14.55 6.67
CA THR A 23 -19.78 -14.95 6.27
C THR A 23 -19.79 -15.59 4.89
N ARG A 24 -18.98 -15.04 3.98
CA ARG A 24 -18.75 -15.62 2.67
C ARG A 24 -17.86 -16.84 2.76
N ARG A 25 -18.18 -17.90 1.95
CA ARG A 25 -17.44 -19.17 1.98
C ARG A 25 -16.82 -19.56 0.64
N ASP A 26 -17.22 -18.94 -0.46
CA ASP A 26 -16.78 -19.23 -1.82
C ASP A 26 -15.45 -18.49 -2.16
N PHE A 27 -14.42 -18.69 -1.34
CA PHE A 27 -13.08 -18.15 -1.58
C PHE A 27 -11.99 -19.12 -1.12
N GLU A 28 -10.81 -18.98 -1.70
CA GLU A 28 -9.59 -19.66 -1.27
C GLU A 28 -8.66 -18.71 -0.51
N VAL A 29 -7.88 -19.24 0.42
CA VAL A 29 -6.79 -18.52 1.11
C VAL A 29 -5.46 -19.05 0.60
N ILE A 30 -4.62 -18.13 0.10
CA ILE A 30 -3.27 -18.41 -0.36
C ILE A 30 -2.33 -17.61 0.53
N VAL A 31 -1.56 -18.30 1.35
CA VAL A 31 -0.47 -17.72 2.13
C VAL A 31 0.83 -17.87 1.36
N VAL A 32 1.53 -16.76 1.15
CA VAL A 32 2.84 -16.76 0.48
C VAL A 32 3.91 -16.57 1.54
N ASP A 33 4.55 -17.68 1.91
CA ASP A 33 5.67 -17.71 2.84
C ASP A 33 6.93 -17.13 2.17
N ASN A 34 7.22 -15.90 2.50
CA ASN A 34 8.32 -15.12 1.94
C ASN A 34 9.57 -15.14 2.86
N SER A 35 9.57 -16.01 3.90
CA SER A 35 10.64 -16.10 4.90
C SER A 35 11.93 -16.71 4.36
N GLY A 36 11.84 -17.51 3.30
CA GLY A 36 12.97 -18.30 2.78
C GLY A 36 13.26 -19.59 3.57
N THR A 37 12.42 -19.93 4.54
CA THR A 37 12.69 -21.06 5.46
C THR A 37 11.52 -22.03 5.61
N GLY A 38 10.39 -21.83 4.92
CA GLY A 38 9.21 -22.69 4.97
C GLY A 38 8.53 -22.72 6.35
N LEU A 39 8.48 -21.60 7.04
CA LEU A 39 7.93 -21.51 8.40
C LEU A 39 6.44 -21.82 8.45
N VAL A 40 5.66 -21.36 7.46
CA VAL A 40 4.20 -21.52 7.46
C VAL A 40 3.81 -22.99 7.34
N ARG A 41 4.47 -23.74 6.48
CA ARG A 41 4.17 -25.18 6.30
C ARG A 41 4.52 -26.02 7.51
N ARG A 42 5.53 -25.63 8.29
CA ARG A 42 5.93 -26.29 9.54
C ARG A 42 4.95 -26.00 10.68
N ASP A 43 4.17 -24.94 10.59
CA ASP A 43 3.10 -24.62 11.52
C ASP A 43 1.78 -25.22 11.01
N GLU A 44 1.50 -26.45 11.40
CA GLU A 44 0.33 -27.21 10.95
C GLU A 44 -0.99 -26.48 11.19
N GLU A 45 -1.09 -25.70 12.26
CA GLU A 45 -2.29 -24.91 12.59
C GLU A 45 -2.52 -23.79 11.57
N SER A 46 -1.46 -23.07 11.19
CA SER A 46 -1.52 -22.04 10.13
C SER A 46 -1.75 -22.66 8.76
N ALA A 47 -1.18 -23.84 8.46
CA ALA A 47 -1.28 -24.49 7.17
C ALA A 47 -2.64 -25.16 6.92
N ALA A 48 -3.43 -25.46 7.97
CA ALA A 48 -4.67 -26.21 7.87
C ALA A 48 -5.72 -25.52 7.00
N GLY A 49 -6.12 -26.17 5.89
CA GLY A 49 -7.19 -25.71 5.00
C GLY A 49 -6.84 -24.50 4.13
N ILE A 50 -5.56 -24.16 4.00
CA ILE A 50 -5.07 -23.08 3.13
C ILE A 50 -4.06 -23.59 2.11
N ARG A 51 -3.88 -22.83 1.04
CA ARG A 51 -2.82 -23.06 0.05
C ARG A 51 -1.58 -22.27 0.43
N VAL A 52 -0.44 -22.94 0.63
CA VAL A 52 0.84 -22.31 0.96
C VAL A 52 1.76 -22.33 -0.27
N ILE A 53 2.31 -21.16 -0.60
CA ILE A 53 3.39 -20.98 -1.59
C ILE A 53 4.64 -20.59 -0.81
N GLU A 54 5.72 -21.34 -0.99
CA GLU A 54 6.99 -21.09 -0.30
C GLU A 54 8.00 -20.45 -1.25
N ASN A 55 8.68 -19.41 -0.78
CA ASN A 55 9.77 -18.76 -1.47
C ASN A 55 11.11 -19.12 -0.82
N GLU A 56 12.15 -19.30 -1.63
CA GLU A 56 13.52 -19.53 -1.15
C GLU A 56 14.15 -18.25 -0.56
N ARG A 57 13.57 -17.10 -0.83
CA ARG A 57 14.02 -15.78 -0.35
C ARG A 57 12.87 -14.79 -0.32
N ASN A 58 13.06 -13.71 0.43
CA ASN A 58 12.11 -12.60 0.43
C ASN A 58 12.08 -11.89 -0.96
N LEU A 59 10.93 -11.95 -1.63
CA LEU A 59 10.66 -11.30 -2.92
C LEU A 59 10.01 -9.91 -2.77
N GLY A 60 9.82 -9.45 -1.53
CA GLY A 60 9.06 -8.25 -1.23
C GLY A 60 7.55 -8.48 -1.25
N PHE A 61 6.80 -7.44 -0.84
CA PHE A 61 5.33 -7.53 -0.73
C PHE A 61 4.68 -7.77 -2.10
N GLY A 62 4.96 -6.90 -3.08
CA GLY A 62 4.37 -7.00 -4.42
C GLY A 62 4.67 -8.32 -5.11
N GLY A 63 5.92 -8.79 -5.03
CA GLY A 63 6.35 -10.07 -5.62
C GLY A 63 5.61 -11.26 -5.03
N ALA A 64 5.45 -11.30 -3.70
CA ALA A 64 4.69 -12.36 -3.01
C ALA A 64 3.19 -12.31 -3.37
N VAL A 65 2.57 -11.13 -3.35
CA VAL A 65 1.17 -10.97 -3.75
C VAL A 65 0.95 -11.41 -5.21
N ASN A 66 1.88 -11.07 -6.11
CA ASN A 66 1.83 -11.47 -7.52
C ASN A 66 1.82 -13.00 -7.71
N GLN A 67 2.55 -13.75 -6.88
CA GLN A 67 2.51 -15.20 -6.91
C GLN A 67 1.13 -15.75 -6.54
N GLY A 68 0.52 -15.21 -5.47
CA GLY A 68 -0.84 -15.56 -5.08
C GLY A 68 -1.87 -15.22 -6.17
N ILE A 69 -1.75 -14.06 -6.83
CA ILE A 69 -2.61 -13.67 -7.94
C ILE A 69 -2.51 -14.66 -9.11
N ARG A 70 -1.28 -15.06 -9.49
CA ARG A 70 -1.05 -16.01 -10.59
C ARG A 70 -1.50 -17.43 -10.24
N ALA A 71 -1.51 -17.78 -8.96
CA ALA A 71 -1.92 -19.11 -8.48
C ALA A 71 -3.45 -19.27 -8.41
N SER A 72 -4.21 -18.21 -8.61
CA SER A 72 -5.68 -18.21 -8.57
C SER A 72 -6.26 -17.71 -9.89
N SER A 73 -7.45 -18.19 -10.26
CA SER A 73 -8.25 -17.72 -11.40
C SER A 73 -9.50 -16.95 -10.95
N ALA A 74 -9.66 -16.67 -9.66
CA ALA A 74 -10.83 -15.98 -9.11
C ALA A 74 -11.04 -14.60 -9.75
N PRO A 75 -12.30 -14.15 -9.96
CA PRO A 75 -12.61 -12.86 -10.58
C PRO A 75 -12.20 -11.66 -9.74
N TYR A 76 -11.99 -11.88 -8.45
CA TYR A 76 -11.52 -10.88 -7.49
C TYR A 76 -10.35 -11.42 -6.69
N VAL A 77 -9.43 -10.54 -6.35
CA VAL A 77 -8.28 -10.84 -5.48
C VAL A 77 -8.31 -9.89 -4.30
N ALA A 78 -8.36 -10.41 -3.09
CA ALA A 78 -8.18 -9.62 -1.89
C ALA A 78 -6.76 -9.81 -1.34
N THR A 79 -6.13 -8.72 -0.90
CA THR A 79 -4.92 -8.74 -0.09
C THR A 79 -5.26 -8.51 1.38
N LEU A 80 -4.60 -9.19 2.27
CA LEU A 80 -4.66 -8.98 3.71
C LEU A 80 -3.24 -9.17 4.28
N ASN A 81 -2.80 -8.25 5.13
CA ASN A 81 -1.54 -8.42 5.83
C ASN A 81 -1.62 -9.56 6.85
N ASP A 82 -0.49 -10.17 7.15
CA ASP A 82 -0.36 -11.24 8.13
C ASP A 82 -0.59 -10.79 9.59
N ASP A 83 -0.61 -9.49 9.83
CA ASP A 83 -0.91 -8.83 11.10
C ASP A 83 -2.24 -8.05 11.10
N ALA A 84 -3.18 -8.45 10.24
CA ALA A 84 -4.48 -7.82 10.07
C ALA A 84 -5.64 -8.81 10.32
N VAL A 85 -6.66 -8.38 11.06
CA VAL A 85 -7.81 -9.18 11.50
C VAL A 85 -9.07 -8.64 10.84
N ALA A 86 -9.66 -9.43 9.94
CA ALA A 86 -10.85 -9.03 9.20
C ALA A 86 -12.15 -9.31 9.99
N SER A 87 -13.09 -8.36 9.98
CA SER A 87 -14.44 -8.60 10.54
C SER A 87 -15.21 -9.66 9.72
N PRO A 88 -16.16 -10.38 10.30
CA PRO A 88 -16.86 -11.49 9.61
C PRO A 88 -17.54 -11.10 8.29
N GLY A 89 -18.02 -9.85 8.15
CA GLY A 89 -18.67 -9.34 6.93
C GLY A 89 -17.71 -8.64 5.95
N TRP A 90 -16.42 -8.62 6.21
CA TRP A 90 -15.45 -7.85 5.44
C TRP A 90 -15.46 -8.16 3.94
N LEU A 91 -15.38 -9.44 3.59
CA LEU A 91 -15.32 -9.85 2.18
C LEU A 91 -16.66 -9.64 1.46
N ASP A 92 -17.79 -9.88 2.13
CA ASP A 92 -19.13 -9.62 1.57
C ASP A 92 -19.34 -8.13 1.28
N ALA A 93 -18.91 -7.24 2.18
CA ALA A 93 -19.01 -5.79 1.98
C ALA A 93 -18.20 -5.36 0.75
N LEU A 94 -16.95 -5.81 0.62
CA LEU A 94 -16.08 -5.47 -0.53
C LEU A 94 -16.65 -6.01 -1.85
N ILE A 95 -17.06 -7.28 -1.89
CA ILE A 95 -17.61 -7.91 -3.10
C ILE A 95 -18.95 -7.26 -3.48
N GLY A 96 -19.80 -6.94 -2.50
CA GLY A 96 -21.04 -6.22 -2.73
C GLY A 96 -20.82 -4.83 -3.32
N ALA A 97 -19.89 -4.05 -2.78
CA ALA A 97 -19.58 -2.71 -3.26
C ALA A 97 -19.01 -2.74 -4.70
N ILE A 98 -18.00 -3.55 -4.96
CA ILE A 98 -17.36 -3.62 -6.30
C ILE A 98 -18.32 -4.21 -7.34
N GLY A 99 -19.23 -5.11 -6.93
CA GLY A 99 -20.24 -5.71 -7.80
C GLY A 99 -21.25 -4.70 -8.32
N ARG A 100 -21.63 -3.70 -7.51
CA ARG A 100 -22.54 -2.60 -7.91
C ARG A 100 -21.89 -1.60 -8.88
N ARG A 101 -20.57 -1.59 -8.98
CA ARG A 101 -19.80 -0.58 -9.71
C ARG A 101 -18.86 -1.23 -10.73
N PRO A 102 -19.32 -1.46 -11.98
CA PRO A 102 -18.48 -2.05 -13.04
C PRO A 102 -17.24 -1.25 -13.37
N ASP A 103 -17.24 0.06 -13.13
CA ASP A 103 -16.13 0.98 -13.31
C ASP A 103 -15.11 0.96 -12.13
N ALA A 104 -15.45 0.28 -11.02
CA ALA A 104 -14.54 0.08 -9.90
C ALA A 104 -13.63 -1.13 -10.13
N GLY A 105 -12.33 -0.89 -10.10
CA GLY A 105 -11.30 -1.93 -10.15
C GLY A 105 -10.72 -2.27 -8.78
N MET A 106 -10.95 -1.40 -7.78
CA MET A 106 -10.37 -1.51 -6.44
C MET A 106 -11.38 -1.15 -5.36
N CYS A 107 -11.27 -1.80 -4.18
CA CYS A 107 -11.92 -1.34 -2.96
C CYS A 107 -10.89 -1.18 -1.83
N ALA A 108 -11.03 -0.10 -1.06
CA ALA A 108 -10.31 0.18 0.16
C ALA A 108 -11.17 -0.17 1.37
N SER A 109 -10.62 -0.95 2.28
CA SER A 109 -11.24 -1.28 3.57
C SER A 109 -11.17 -0.10 4.54
N GLN A 110 -12.06 -0.11 5.54
CA GLN A 110 -11.87 0.65 6.77
C GLN A 110 -10.85 -0.09 7.64
N VAL A 111 -9.59 0.33 7.57
CA VAL A 111 -8.51 -0.24 8.37
C VAL A 111 -8.38 0.55 9.67
N ARG A 112 -8.53 -0.13 10.81
CA ARG A 112 -8.42 0.44 12.15
C ARG A 112 -7.09 0.04 12.79
N LEU A 113 -6.61 0.82 13.72
CA LEU A 113 -5.50 0.45 14.59
C LEU A 113 -5.99 -0.59 15.61
N PHE A 114 -5.29 -1.72 15.70
CA PHE A 114 -5.68 -2.83 16.58
C PHE A 114 -5.76 -2.38 18.04
N GLY A 115 -6.90 -2.64 18.67
CA GLY A 115 -7.15 -2.25 20.07
C GLY A 115 -7.39 -0.76 20.29
N GLU A 116 -7.50 0.05 19.24
CA GLU A 116 -7.80 1.47 19.31
C GLU A 116 -9.06 1.83 18.52
N ASP A 117 -9.80 2.84 18.99
CA ASP A 117 -10.93 3.41 18.25
C ASP A 117 -10.45 4.51 17.31
N ARG A 118 -9.48 4.17 16.45
CA ARG A 118 -8.84 5.07 15.47
C ARG A 118 -8.54 4.36 14.18
N LEU A 119 -8.62 5.11 13.09
CA LEU A 119 -8.26 4.61 11.78
C LEU A 119 -6.74 4.51 11.60
N ASP A 120 -6.31 3.40 11.00
CA ASP A 120 -5.05 3.36 10.24
C ASP A 120 -5.29 3.97 8.84
N SER A 121 -6.32 3.51 8.11
CA SER A 121 -6.58 3.98 6.75
C SER A 121 -8.05 3.85 6.34
N ALA A 122 -8.58 4.88 5.69
CA ALA A 122 -9.83 4.89 4.91
C ALA A 122 -9.52 5.18 3.41
N GLY A 123 -8.51 4.52 2.86
CA GLY A 123 -7.90 4.81 1.57
C GLY A 123 -6.62 5.64 1.68
N MET A 124 -6.08 6.07 0.55
CA MET A 124 -4.77 6.72 0.51
C MET A 124 -4.84 8.12 -0.11
N LEU A 125 -3.98 9.00 0.37
CA LEU A 125 -3.72 10.35 -0.14
C LEU A 125 -2.32 10.42 -0.74
N VAL A 126 -2.08 11.37 -1.64
CA VAL A 126 -0.80 11.56 -2.31
C VAL A 126 -0.31 12.99 -2.18
N CYS A 127 0.99 13.16 -1.98
CA CYS A 127 1.67 14.46 -1.98
C CYS A 127 2.28 14.76 -3.35
N GLY A 128 2.47 16.04 -3.65
CA GLY A 128 3.05 16.49 -4.91
C GLY A 128 4.49 16.05 -5.18
N ASP A 129 5.18 15.47 -4.20
CA ASP A 129 6.52 14.88 -4.31
C ASP A 129 6.52 13.34 -4.47
N GLY A 130 5.33 12.75 -4.69
CA GLY A 130 5.15 11.30 -4.85
C GLY A 130 4.99 10.51 -3.55
N SER A 131 5.09 11.15 -2.39
CA SER A 131 4.80 10.51 -1.10
C SER A 131 3.31 10.20 -0.99
N SER A 132 2.97 9.10 -0.34
CA SER A 132 1.59 8.73 0.02
C SER A 132 1.42 8.61 1.53
N LYS A 133 0.20 8.84 1.99
CA LYS A 133 -0.20 8.70 3.39
C LYS A 133 -1.62 8.18 3.48
N GLN A 134 -1.92 7.54 4.58
CA GLN A 134 -3.23 7.00 4.88
C GLN A 134 -4.24 8.15 5.08
N ARG A 135 -5.39 8.07 4.39
CA ARG A 135 -6.53 8.94 4.61
C ARG A 135 -7.19 8.59 5.93
N GLY A 136 -7.49 9.58 6.74
CA GLY A 136 -8.13 9.40 8.04
C GLY A 136 -7.23 8.84 9.14
N HIS A 137 -5.90 8.73 8.93
CA HIS A 137 -5.00 8.20 9.96
C HIS A 137 -5.11 8.93 11.30
N LEU A 138 -5.33 8.17 12.38
CA LEU A 138 -5.58 8.62 13.76
C LEU A 138 -6.91 9.37 13.98
N HIS A 139 -7.78 9.49 12.97
CA HIS A 139 -9.13 9.99 13.14
C HIS A 139 -10.07 8.90 13.64
N ALA A 140 -11.25 9.29 14.15
CA ALA A 140 -12.29 8.35 14.54
C ALA A 140 -12.92 7.68 13.29
N PRO A 141 -13.25 6.37 13.33
CA PRO A 141 -13.93 5.70 12.23
C PRO A 141 -15.25 6.36 11.82
N GLU A 142 -15.95 6.97 12.78
CA GLU A 142 -17.22 7.68 12.59
C GLU A 142 -17.09 8.95 11.73
N ASP A 143 -15.89 9.49 11.57
CA ASP A 143 -15.63 10.61 10.67
C ASP A 143 -15.69 10.19 9.18
N PHE A 144 -15.72 8.86 8.91
CA PHE A 144 -15.73 8.27 7.57
C PHE A 144 -16.84 7.22 7.43
N PRO A 145 -18.13 7.62 7.55
CA PRO A 145 -19.24 6.67 7.65
C PRO A 145 -19.80 6.21 6.29
N VAL A 146 -19.40 6.84 5.16
CA VAL A 146 -20.04 6.65 3.85
C VAL A 146 -19.12 5.99 2.84
N GLU A 147 -19.72 5.11 1.99
CA GLU A 147 -19.06 4.60 0.78
C GLU A 147 -18.79 5.77 -0.17
N GLU A 148 -17.55 5.96 -0.58
CA GLU A 148 -17.15 7.04 -1.48
C GLU A 148 -15.94 6.67 -2.35
N GLU A 149 -15.72 7.45 -3.40
CA GLU A 149 -14.57 7.26 -4.27
C GLU A 149 -13.30 7.81 -3.60
N VAL A 150 -12.24 6.98 -3.51
CA VAL A 150 -10.91 7.34 -3.00
C VAL A 150 -9.85 7.11 -4.06
N LEU A 151 -8.62 7.57 -3.82
CA LEU A 151 -7.58 7.52 -4.85
C LEU A 151 -7.14 6.09 -5.15
N PHE A 152 -6.74 5.35 -4.14
CA PHE A 152 -6.40 3.92 -4.16
C PHE A 152 -6.44 3.34 -2.74
N PRO A 153 -6.46 2.00 -2.58
CA PRO A 153 -6.47 1.37 -1.27
C PRO A 153 -5.06 1.27 -0.68
N SER A 154 -4.96 1.11 0.64
CA SER A 154 -3.75 0.58 1.27
C SER A 154 -3.61 -0.91 0.93
N GLY A 155 -2.39 -1.36 0.63
CA GLY A 155 -2.09 -2.77 0.37
C GLY A 155 -2.36 -3.71 1.55
N SER A 156 -2.52 -3.17 2.77
CA SER A 156 -2.75 -3.96 3.99
C SER A 156 -4.08 -4.73 4.00
N ALA A 157 -5.15 -4.16 3.40
CA ALA A 157 -6.46 -4.80 3.27
C ALA A 157 -7.24 -4.19 2.09
N ALA A 158 -7.22 -4.84 0.95
CA ALA A 158 -7.81 -4.33 -0.28
C ALA A 158 -8.44 -5.42 -1.13
N LEU A 159 -9.39 -5.04 -1.99
CA LEU A 159 -9.93 -5.90 -3.02
C LEU A 159 -9.61 -5.34 -4.40
N TYR A 160 -9.21 -6.22 -5.33
CA TYR A 160 -8.89 -5.90 -6.71
C TYR A 160 -9.73 -6.75 -7.66
N ARG A 161 -10.29 -6.12 -8.70
CA ARG A 161 -10.94 -6.81 -9.82
C ARG A 161 -9.86 -7.42 -10.73
N ARG A 162 -9.98 -8.71 -11.07
CA ARG A 162 -9.00 -9.38 -11.93
C ARG A 162 -8.86 -8.72 -13.31
N THR A 163 -9.99 -8.37 -13.94
CA THR A 163 -9.94 -7.68 -15.25
C THR A 163 -9.20 -6.34 -15.20
N MET A 164 -9.20 -5.64 -14.05
CA MET A 164 -8.34 -4.48 -13.87
C MET A 164 -6.86 -4.88 -13.82
N LEU A 165 -6.52 -5.92 -13.05
CA LEU A 165 -5.12 -6.40 -12.98
C LEU A 165 -4.61 -6.91 -14.32
N ASP A 166 -5.46 -7.57 -15.11
CA ASP A 166 -5.13 -8.02 -16.46
C ASP A 166 -4.91 -6.83 -17.41
N ASP A 167 -5.68 -5.75 -17.26
CA ASP A 167 -5.59 -4.53 -18.07
C ASP A 167 -4.31 -3.72 -17.80
N ILE A 168 -3.97 -3.52 -16.52
CA ILE A 168 -2.88 -2.61 -16.12
C ILE A 168 -1.59 -3.34 -15.71
N GLY A 169 -1.61 -4.66 -15.59
CA GLY A 169 -0.54 -5.48 -15.02
C GLY A 169 -0.57 -5.53 -13.49
N LEU A 170 0.21 -6.44 -12.91
CA LEU A 170 0.29 -6.71 -11.48
C LEU A 170 1.14 -5.67 -10.73
N PHE A 171 1.43 -5.92 -9.46
CA PHE A 171 2.38 -5.11 -8.68
C PHE A 171 3.76 -5.09 -9.35
N ASP A 172 4.43 -3.96 -9.32
CA ASP A 172 5.79 -3.85 -9.87
C ASP A 172 6.80 -4.36 -8.83
N ASP A 173 7.45 -5.49 -9.12
CA ASP A 173 8.39 -6.18 -8.23
C ASP A 173 9.59 -5.31 -7.82
N ASP A 174 9.90 -4.25 -8.59
CA ASP A 174 11.02 -3.35 -8.29
C ASP A 174 10.81 -2.50 -7.04
N PHE A 175 9.58 -2.32 -6.62
CA PHE A 175 9.28 -1.63 -5.38
C PHE A 175 9.79 -2.40 -4.16
N PHE A 176 9.77 -3.72 -4.22
CA PHE A 176 10.11 -4.63 -3.14
C PHE A 176 9.22 -4.45 -1.90
N LEU A 177 9.21 -3.25 -1.30
CA LEU A 177 8.45 -2.94 -0.08
C LEU A 177 8.10 -1.45 -0.06
N TYR A 178 6.84 -1.12 0.26
CA TYR A 178 6.22 0.21 0.30
C TYR A 178 6.03 0.88 -1.07
N CYS A 179 4.94 1.59 -1.22
CA CYS A 179 4.49 2.35 -2.40
C CYS A 179 4.15 1.50 -3.65
N GLU A 180 4.23 0.18 -3.61
CA GLU A 180 3.76 -0.72 -4.68
C GLU A 180 2.24 -0.61 -4.87
N ASP A 181 1.49 -0.40 -3.78
CA ASP A 181 0.05 -0.10 -3.79
C ASP A 181 -0.24 1.26 -4.44
N SER A 182 0.58 2.25 -4.15
CA SER A 182 0.47 3.58 -4.74
C SER A 182 0.71 3.54 -6.26
N ASP A 183 1.71 2.79 -6.72
CA ASP A 183 1.98 2.60 -8.14
C ASP A 183 0.83 1.88 -8.85
N LEU A 184 0.39 0.74 -8.29
CA LEU A 184 -0.73 -0.04 -8.85
C LEU A 184 -1.99 0.80 -8.93
N GLY A 185 -2.33 1.49 -7.83
CA GLY A 185 -3.51 2.33 -7.75
C GLY A 185 -3.49 3.47 -8.76
N LEU A 186 -2.39 4.20 -8.89
CA LEU A 186 -2.27 5.30 -9.85
C LEU A 186 -2.28 4.82 -11.31
N ARG A 187 -1.70 3.63 -11.62
CA ARG A 187 -1.83 2.99 -12.94
C ARG A 187 -3.29 2.66 -13.25
N ALA A 188 -4.02 2.11 -12.27
CA ALA A 188 -5.45 1.85 -12.41
C ALA A 188 -6.24 3.14 -12.69
N ARG A 189 -5.94 4.23 -11.97
CA ARG A 189 -6.59 5.53 -12.18
C ARG A 189 -6.30 6.09 -13.59
N TRP A 190 -5.09 5.95 -14.12
CA TRP A 190 -4.79 6.32 -15.50
C TRP A 190 -5.61 5.53 -16.52
N ALA A 191 -5.81 4.24 -16.29
CA ALA A 191 -6.65 3.38 -17.12
C ALA A 191 -8.16 3.60 -16.90
N GLY A 192 -8.56 4.58 -16.09
CA GLY A 192 -9.96 4.95 -15.84
C GLY A 192 -10.67 4.12 -14.78
N TRP A 193 -10.00 3.16 -14.16
CA TRP A 193 -10.56 2.39 -13.05
C TRP A 193 -10.73 3.23 -11.79
N LYS A 194 -11.82 3.00 -11.06
CA LYS A 194 -12.10 3.69 -9.78
C LYS A 194 -11.76 2.82 -8.58
N CYS A 195 -11.59 3.47 -7.44
CA CYS A 195 -11.44 2.85 -6.13
C CYS A 195 -12.56 3.31 -5.21
N LEU A 196 -13.23 2.37 -4.54
CA LEU A 196 -14.28 2.66 -3.57
C LEU A 196 -13.75 2.41 -2.16
N TYR A 197 -13.95 3.35 -1.27
CA TYR A 197 -13.84 3.11 0.17
C TYR A 197 -15.14 2.50 0.67
N VAL A 198 -15.03 1.41 1.45
CA VAL A 198 -16.17 0.63 1.94
C VAL A 198 -16.11 0.60 3.47
N PRO A 199 -16.89 1.45 4.18
CA PRO A 199 -16.79 1.58 5.65
C PRO A 199 -17.24 0.32 6.40
N GLU A 200 -18.12 -0.51 5.81
CA GLU A 200 -18.54 -1.79 6.39
C GLU A 200 -17.46 -2.87 6.30
N ALA A 201 -16.50 -2.71 5.40
CA ALA A 201 -15.38 -3.63 5.25
C ALA A 201 -14.28 -3.32 6.28
N ARG A 202 -14.48 -3.77 7.52
CA ARG A 202 -13.63 -3.44 8.68
C ARG A 202 -12.51 -4.45 8.85
N VAL A 203 -11.31 -3.92 9.13
CA VAL A 203 -10.09 -4.69 9.45
C VAL A 203 -9.35 -4.00 10.60
N ASP A 204 -8.96 -4.75 11.61
CA ASP A 204 -8.08 -4.29 12.67
C ASP A 204 -6.62 -4.68 12.34
N HIS A 205 -5.68 -3.74 12.40
CA HIS A 205 -4.31 -3.88 11.91
C HIS A 205 -3.30 -3.55 13.00
N HIS A 206 -2.37 -4.46 13.30
CA HIS A 206 -1.34 -4.28 14.35
C HIS A 206 -0.25 -3.26 14.00
N TYR A 207 -0.34 -2.62 12.86
CA TYR A 207 0.47 -1.51 12.33
C TYR A 207 1.98 -1.58 12.55
N SER A 208 2.73 -1.60 11.45
CA SER A 208 4.21 -1.48 11.41
C SER A 208 4.98 -2.52 12.25
N HIS A 209 4.44 -3.71 12.48
CA HIS A 209 5.12 -4.73 13.28
C HIS A 209 6.34 -5.31 12.56
N SER A 210 6.18 -5.71 11.30
CA SER A 210 7.21 -6.47 10.55
C SER A 210 8.46 -5.67 10.18
N ALA A 211 8.37 -4.35 10.06
CA ALA A 211 9.49 -3.50 9.61
C ALA A 211 9.94 -2.43 10.63
N GLY A 212 9.23 -2.31 11.77
CA GLY A 212 9.46 -1.24 12.76
C GLY A 212 9.02 0.14 12.26
N GLY A 213 8.47 0.97 13.18
CA GLY A 213 7.83 2.25 12.82
C GLY A 213 8.74 3.27 12.13
N ALA A 214 10.05 3.29 12.43
CA ALA A 214 11.03 4.24 11.90
C ALA A 214 12.37 3.56 11.55
N SER A 215 12.35 2.36 10.95
CA SER A 215 13.58 1.64 10.61
C SER A 215 14.30 2.25 9.40
N PRO A 216 15.65 2.10 9.28
CA PRO A 216 16.42 2.50 8.11
C PRO A 216 15.93 1.87 6.80
N LEU A 217 15.45 0.61 6.87
CA LEU A 217 14.85 -0.10 5.76
C LEU A 217 13.62 0.64 5.23
N LYS A 218 12.68 0.99 6.14
CA LYS A 218 11.48 1.74 5.80
C LYS A 218 11.82 3.12 5.23
N ALA A 219 12.72 3.85 5.88
CA ALA A 219 13.15 5.18 5.43
C ALA A 219 13.72 5.14 4.00
N TYR A 220 14.58 4.16 3.69
CA TYR A 220 15.16 3.99 2.37
C TYR A 220 14.11 3.65 1.30
N TYR A 221 13.31 2.61 1.52
CA TYR A 221 12.35 2.17 0.51
C TYR A 221 11.24 3.18 0.27
N VAL A 222 10.69 3.79 1.32
CA VAL A 222 9.69 4.85 1.18
C VAL A 222 10.25 6.03 0.38
N GLU A 223 11.49 6.46 0.67
CA GLU A 223 12.12 7.58 -0.05
C GLU A 223 12.45 7.23 -1.52
N ARG A 224 12.98 6.04 -1.79
CA ARG A 224 13.27 5.58 -3.15
C ARG A 224 11.97 5.39 -3.96
N ASN A 225 11.00 4.72 -3.37
CA ASN A 225 9.81 4.28 -4.09
C ASN A 225 8.85 5.43 -4.39
N ARG A 226 8.76 6.47 -3.53
CA ARG A 226 8.02 7.67 -3.89
C ARG A 226 8.56 8.33 -5.17
N LEU A 227 9.89 8.29 -5.37
CA LEU A 227 10.50 8.80 -6.61
C LEU A 227 10.11 7.92 -7.82
N PHE A 228 10.04 6.61 -7.64
CA PHE A 228 9.55 5.69 -8.67
C PHE A 228 8.09 6.00 -9.02
N VAL A 229 7.22 6.13 -8.02
CA VAL A 229 5.81 6.54 -8.20
C VAL A 229 5.73 7.87 -8.95
N LEU A 230 6.50 8.86 -8.53
CA LEU A 230 6.54 10.19 -9.13
C LEU A 230 6.89 10.12 -10.62
N VAL A 231 8.01 9.48 -10.97
CA VAL A 231 8.49 9.39 -12.35
C VAL A 231 7.51 8.61 -13.22
N LYS A 232 6.98 7.49 -12.73
CA LYS A 232 6.06 6.63 -13.49
C LYS A 232 4.69 7.28 -13.70
N ASN A 233 4.12 7.87 -12.65
CA ASN A 233 2.68 8.16 -12.61
C ASN A 233 2.31 9.65 -12.69
N PHE A 234 3.17 10.57 -12.25
CA PHE A 234 2.76 11.97 -12.18
C PHE A 234 2.77 12.67 -13.54
N PRO A 235 1.83 13.60 -13.80
CA PRO A 235 1.88 14.52 -14.93
C PRO A 235 3.22 15.24 -15.05
N VAL A 236 3.68 15.50 -16.30
CA VAL A 236 5.03 16.08 -16.53
C VAL A 236 5.18 17.42 -15.79
N ARG A 237 4.17 18.26 -15.80
CA ARG A 237 4.21 19.56 -15.08
C ARG A 237 4.43 19.37 -13.58
N ARG A 238 3.80 18.36 -12.98
CA ARG A 238 3.99 18.02 -11.55
C ARG A 238 5.35 17.40 -11.30
N LEU A 239 5.84 16.56 -12.21
CA LEU A 239 7.18 15.98 -12.12
C LEU A 239 8.25 17.08 -12.10
N LEU A 240 8.10 18.12 -12.93
CA LEU A 240 9.01 19.28 -12.96
C LEU A 240 8.92 20.14 -11.68
N ALA A 241 7.75 20.24 -11.06
CA ALA A 241 7.56 20.98 -9.81
C ALA A 241 8.00 20.19 -8.56
N ALA A 242 8.09 18.86 -8.66
CA ALA A 242 8.34 17.96 -7.52
C ALA A 242 9.64 18.24 -6.75
N PRO A 243 10.77 18.67 -7.36
CA PRO A 243 11.96 19.05 -6.60
C PRO A 243 11.70 20.15 -5.56
N LEU A 244 10.89 21.15 -5.89
CA LEU A 244 10.52 22.23 -4.97
C LEU A 244 9.62 21.71 -3.83
N VAL A 245 8.67 20.84 -4.15
CA VAL A 245 7.80 20.19 -3.16
C VAL A 245 8.62 19.27 -2.23
N THR A 246 9.58 18.52 -2.79
CA THR A 246 10.52 17.69 -2.03
C THR A 246 11.37 18.51 -1.07
N LEU A 247 11.93 19.64 -1.54
CA LEU A 247 12.69 20.56 -0.70
C LEU A 247 11.83 21.11 0.46
N ALA A 248 10.60 21.56 0.15
CA ALA A 248 9.68 22.04 1.18
C ALA A 248 9.37 20.95 2.22
N ARG A 249 9.18 19.67 1.81
CA ARG A 249 9.01 18.54 2.73
C ARG A 249 10.23 18.34 3.62
N TYR A 250 11.45 18.41 3.08
CA TYR A 250 12.67 18.27 3.90
C TYR A 250 12.84 19.41 4.90
N LEU A 251 12.48 20.64 4.52
CA LEU A 251 12.48 21.77 5.46
C LEU A 251 11.48 21.54 6.61
N TRP A 252 10.28 21.00 6.32
CA TRP A 252 9.34 20.62 7.38
C TRP A 252 9.86 19.48 8.26
N HIS A 253 10.51 18.47 7.70
CA HIS A 253 11.15 17.42 8.50
C HIS A 253 12.23 17.98 9.42
N ALA A 254 13.08 18.90 8.92
CA ALA A 254 14.09 19.58 9.73
C ALA A 254 13.44 20.44 10.84
N TRP A 255 12.40 21.17 10.52
CA TRP A 255 11.65 21.98 11.49
C TRP A 255 11.05 21.14 12.61
N PHE A 256 10.35 20.04 12.27
CA PHE A 256 9.77 19.14 13.27
C PHE A 256 10.85 18.40 14.07
N LEU A 257 11.98 18.07 13.47
CA LEU A 257 13.12 17.47 14.16
C LEU A 257 13.67 18.40 15.26
N LEU A 258 13.76 19.70 14.98
CA LEU A 258 14.17 20.70 15.99
C LEU A 258 13.18 20.81 17.15
N GLN A 259 11.90 20.52 16.89
CA GLN A 259 10.85 20.49 17.91
C GLN A 259 10.73 19.14 18.64
N GLY A 260 11.54 18.15 18.31
CA GLY A 260 11.43 16.78 18.84
C GLY A 260 10.19 16.01 18.36
N ARG A 261 9.59 16.40 17.21
CA ARG A 261 8.33 15.88 16.68
C ARG A 261 8.52 15.30 15.27
N GLY A 262 7.49 14.55 14.81
CA GLY A 262 7.43 14.02 13.47
C GLY A 262 8.32 12.80 13.20
N THR A 263 8.29 12.32 11.97
CA THR A 263 8.95 11.06 11.55
C THR A 263 10.47 11.11 11.74
N ALA A 264 11.11 12.26 11.44
CA ALA A 264 12.57 12.41 11.58
C ALA A 264 13.02 12.37 13.07
N ALA A 265 12.20 12.93 13.98
CA ALA A 265 12.49 12.85 15.41
C ALA A 265 12.33 11.41 15.95
N ARG A 266 11.30 10.69 15.51
CA ARG A 266 11.11 9.26 15.84
C ARG A 266 12.28 8.41 15.36
N PHE A 267 12.79 8.63 14.13
CA PHE A 267 13.96 7.95 13.60
C PHE A 267 15.21 8.19 14.47
N ARG A 268 15.43 9.43 14.89
CA ARG A 268 16.51 9.79 15.79
C ARG A 268 16.35 9.18 17.20
N ALA A 269 15.14 9.15 17.74
CA ALA A 269 14.85 8.56 19.05
C ALA A 269 15.12 7.03 19.08
N GLN A 270 15.07 6.35 17.93
CA GLN A 270 15.44 4.94 17.79
C GLN A 270 16.97 4.73 17.65
N GLY A 271 17.79 5.74 17.93
CA GLY A 271 19.25 5.63 17.93
C GLY A 271 19.90 5.83 16.58
N HIS A 272 19.17 6.26 15.53
CA HIS A 272 19.73 6.46 14.21
C HIS A 272 20.31 7.88 14.04
N ALA A 273 21.58 7.99 13.63
CA ALA A 273 22.23 9.28 13.41
C ALA A 273 21.62 10.05 12.24
N GLY A 274 21.55 11.38 12.33
CA GLY A 274 21.05 12.24 11.24
C GLY A 274 21.84 12.08 9.93
N MET A 275 23.16 11.85 10.00
CA MET A 275 24.00 11.55 8.82
C MET A 275 23.60 10.26 8.13
N HIS A 276 23.13 9.24 8.87
CA HIS A 276 22.60 8.00 8.28
C HIS A 276 21.33 8.28 7.47
N MET A 277 20.41 9.09 8.02
CA MET A 277 19.22 9.49 7.29
C MET A 277 19.55 10.25 6.00
N LEU A 278 20.48 11.20 6.04
CA LEU A 278 20.94 11.90 4.85
C LEU A 278 21.53 10.94 3.81
N TRP A 279 22.36 9.99 4.23
CA TRP A 279 22.92 8.97 3.35
C TRP A 279 21.83 8.11 2.70
N LEU A 280 20.79 7.69 3.45
CA LEU A 280 19.66 6.94 2.91
C LEU A 280 18.90 7.74 1.83
N VAL A 281 18.69 9.05 2.06
CA VAL A 281 18.08 9.95 1.08
C VAL A 281 18.94 10.04 -0.18
N VAL A 282 20.23 10.29 -0.06
CA VAL A 282 21.17 10.37 -1.21
C VAL A 282 21.18 9.06 -1.99
N ARG A 283 21.27 7.92 -1.29
CA ARG A 283 21.21 6.59 -1.90
C ARG A 283 19.91 6.35 -2.65
N ALA A 284 18.77 6.74 -2.08
CA ALA A 284 17.46 6.61 -2.70
C ALA A 284 17.34 7.42 -4.01
N HIS A 285 17.87 8.65 -4.03
CA HIS A 285 17.90 9.49 -5.23
C HIS A 285 18.85 8.93 -6.30
N ALA A 286 20.04 8.49 -5.90
CA ALA A 286 21.00 7.86 -6.81
C ALA A 286 20.39 6.61 -7.47
N GLU A 287 19.66 5.79 -6.71
CA GLU A 287 19.00 4.59 -7.24
C GLU A 287 17.87 4.96 -8.21
N ALA A 288 17.08 5.99 -7.93
CA ALA A 288 16.05 6.49 -8.85
C ALA A 288 16.68 7.00 -10.18
N LEU A 289 17.80 7.70 -10.10
CA LEU A 289 18.53 8.13 -11.29
C LEU A 289 19.11 6.95 -12.09
N ARG A 290 19.66 5.94 -11.41
CA ARG A 290 20.13 4.71 -12.06
C ARG A 290 19.04 3.98 -12.83
N HIS A 291 17.82 3.98 -12.32
CA HIS A 291 16.66 3.34 -12.94
C HIS A 291 15.86 4.27 -13.88
N TRP A 292 16.31 5.51 -14.11
CA TRP A 292 15.57 6.53 -14.86
C TRP A 292 15.03 6.06 -16.22
N ARG A 293 15.90 5.43 -17.04
CA ARG A 293 15.49 4.95 -18.39
C ARG A 293 14.37 3.93 -18.32
N ARG A 294 14.41 3.04 -17.34
CA ARG A 294 13.38 2.02 -17.13
C ARG A 294 12.09 2.65 -16.62
N LEU A 295 12.15 3.49 -15.60
CA LEU A 295 10.98 4.20 -15.06
C LEU A 295 10.30 5.04 -16.14
N TRP A 296 11.08 5.68 -17.01
CA TRP A 296 10.55 6.47 -18.13
C TRP A 296 9.84 5.60 -19.18
N ARG A 297 10.40 4.43 -19.52
CA ARG A 297 9.74 3.46 -20.41
C ARG A 297 8.41 3.01 -19.80
N GLN A 298 8.39 2.58 -18.53
CA GLN A 298 7.16 2.21 -17.83
C GLN A 298 6.13 3.35 -17.82
N ARG A 299 6.58 4.60 -17.64
CA ARG A 299 5.73 5.77 -17.80
C ARG A 299 5.08 5.83 -19.17
N CYS A 300 5.84 5.64 -20.24
CA CYS A 300 5.29 5.65 -21.60
C CYS A 300 4.26 4.54 -21.80
N GLU A 301 4.52 3.35 -21.26
CA GLU A 301 3.57 2.23 -21.27
C GLU A 301 2.27 2.55 -20.52
N ILE A 302 2.37 3.15 -19.32
CA ILE A 302 1.21 3.61 -18.55
C ILE A 302 0.40 4.65 -19.33
N ARG A 303 1.08 5.61 -19.98
CA ARG A 303 0.40 6.64 -20.77
C ARG A 303 -0.25 6.08 -22.04
N ALA A 304 0.35 5.10 -22.68
CA ALA A 304 -0.23 4.43 -23.84
C ALA A 304 -1.54 3.69 -23.51
N ARG A 305 -1.70 3.25 -22.26
CA ARG A 305 -2.93 2.60 -21.77
C ARG A 305 -3.92 3.56 -21.09
N ALA A 306 -3.57 4.85 -21.01
CA ALA A 306 -4.41 5.83 -20.32
C ALA A 306 -5.74 6.04 -21.05
N ARG A 307 -6.85 5.97 -20.29
CA ARG A 307 -8.22 6.24 -20.77
C ARG A 307 -8.76 7.58 -20.26
N ILE A 308 -8.02 8.23 -19.37
CA ILE A 308 -8.34 9.58 -18.91
C ILE A 308 -7.26 10.57 -19.32
N THR A 309 -7.65 11.83 -19.47
CA THR A 309 -6.71 12.90 -19.83
C THR A 309 -5.83 13.30 -18.65
N GLU A 310 -4.66 13.88 -18.93
CA GLU A 310 -3.76 14.41 -17.91
C GLU A 310 -4.45 15.48 -17.01
N ARG A 311 -5.39 16.25 -17.59
CA ARG A 311 -6.18 17.25 -16.84
C ARG A 311 -7.11 16.57 -15.82
N VAL A 312 -7.78 15.49 -16.21
CA VAL A 312 -8.67 14.71 -15.32
C VAL A 312 -7.85 14.07 -14.22
N PHE A 313 -6.72 13.42 -14.57
CA PHE A 313 -5.84 12.81 -13.59
C PHE A 313 -5.26 13.83 -12.61
N SER A 314 -4.88 15.04 -13.07
CA SER A 314 -4.40 16.11 -12.19
C SER A 314 -5.45 16.57 -11.19
N ARG A 315 -6.72 16.72 -11.62
CA ARG A 315 -7.83 17.03 -10.70
C ARG A 315 -8.04 15.93 -9.65
N LEU A 316 -7.88 14.66 -10.06
CA LEU A 316 -7.98 13.54 -9.16
C LEU A 316 -6.88 13.59 -8.09
N LEU A 317 -5.63 13.87 -8.48
CA LEU A 317 -4.54 14.06 -7.52
C LEU A 317 -4.80 15.24 -6.56
N ASP A 318 -5.40 16.35 -7.06
CA ASP A 318 -5.74 17.50 -6.20
C ASP A 318 -6.83 17.16 -5.19
N ALA A 319 -7.88 16.45 -5.62
CA ALA A 319 -8.99 16.04 -4.75
C ALA A 319 -8.54 15.09 -3.61
N HIS A 320 -7.47 14.33 -3.84
CA HIS A 320 -6.92 13.37 -2.87
C HIS A 320 -5.50 13.75 -2.43
N SER A 321 -5.21 15.05 -2.32
CA SER A 321 -3.89 15.54 -1.97
C SER A 321 -3.68 15.64 -0.46
N ILE A 322 -2.42 15.48 -0.04
CA ILE A 322 -1.95 15.79 1.31
C ILE A 322 -0.78 16.78 1.24
N GLY A 323 -0.80 17.78 2.12
CA GLY A 323 0.25 18.79 2.18
C GLY A 323 1.57 18.26 2.77
N VAL A 324 2.69 18.81 2.31
CA VAL A 324 4.06 18.40 2.74
C VAL A 324 4.28 18.53 4.25
N ARG A 325 3.66 19.53 4.89
CA ARG A 325 3.70 19.69 6.36
C ARG A 325 3.13 18.47 7.06
N ARG A 326 1.93 18.03 6.65
CA ARG A 326 1.25 16.87 7.25
C ARG A 326 2.02 15.56 6.97
N VAL A 327 2.63 15.42 5.79
CA VAL A 327 3.51 14.28 5.47
C VAL A 327 4.70 14.20 6.41
N ALA A 328 5.31 15.32 6.75
CA ALA A 328 6.46 15.38 7.65
C ALA A 328 6.09 15.18 9.14
N GLU A 329 4.86 15.51 9.51
CA GLU A 329 4.33 15.36 10.88
C GLU A 329 3.97 13.90 11.18
N LEU A 330 3.26 13.21 10.25
CA LEU A 330 2.82 11.80 10.35
C LEU A 330 3.97 10.82 10.07
#